data_30d7e456062b7f6befd4c246fa2ddfb7
#
_entry.id   30d7e456062b7f6befd4c246fa2ddfb7
#
_cell.length_a   1.000
_cell.length_b   1.000
_cell.length_c   1.000
_cell.angle_alpha   90.00
_cell.angle_beta   90.00
_cell.angle_gamma   90.00
#
_symmetry.space_group_name_H-M   'P 1'
#
loop_
_entity.id
_entity.type
_entity.pdbx_description
1 polymer ?
#
loop_
_entity_poly.entity_id
_entity_poly.type
_entity_poly.pdbx_seq_one_letter_code
_entity_poly.pdbx_strand_id
1 'polypeptide(L)'
;MLRKLAAIILAASLSLPIVSAADAAPKKDFKICWSIYVGWMPWGYLSDSGIMKKWADKNGINVEITRINDYVESINQYTAGGFDGCSMTNMDALSIPAGGGVDTTALIIGDFSNGNDAVILKDKAALADIAGQKVNLVELSVSHYLLARALDTVKLAEKDITVVNTSDADMVAAYGTSDVTSVVTWNPLVSEIVAMPGAHKVFDSAQIPGEIIDMMVVNTETLKDNPELGKALVGAWYEVMDLMTSDTPEGKAAKEEMAKASGTDLAGFDAQLASTAMFFDPAKAVEFTNGSELPKTMDLVRNFLFSHGILGTNATSVDVVGMSFADGSTLGDANNVKLRFDPAFMAEAATATP
;
A
#
# COMPACT_ATOMS: atom_id res chain seq x y z
N MET A 1 -81.65 -22.48 35.55
CA MET A 1 -80.88 -21.35 36.19
C MET A 1 -79.48 -21.30 35.64
N LEU A 2 -79.26 -20.47 34.60
CA LEU A 2 -77.95 -20.31 33.93
C LEU A 2 -77.18 -19.16 34.61
N ARG A 3 -76.03 -19.45 35.15
CA ARG A 3 -75.10 -18.46 35.60
C ARG A 3 -74.10 -18.16 34.44
N LYS A 4 -74.14 -16.95 33.92
CA LYS A 4 -73.18 -16.42 32.97
C LYS A 4 -71.87 -15.98 33.74
N LEU A 5 -70.75 -16.59 33.46
CA LEU A 5 -69.44 -16.11 33.84
C LEU A 5 -68.95 -15.13 32.76
N ALA A 6 -68.73 -13.89 33.15
CA ALA A 6 -68.05 -12.93 32.30
C ALA A 6 -66.51 -13.03 32.56
N ALA A 7 -65.75 -13.36 31.53
CA ALA A 7 -64.29 -13.30 31.59
C ALA A 7 -63.82 -11.90 31.25
N ILE A 8 -63.15 -11.25 32.16
CA ILE A 8 -62.47 -9.97 31.96
C ILE A 8 -61.06 -10.28 31.41
N ILE A 9 -60.82 -9.94 30.15
CA ILE A 9 -59.50 -10.01 29.55
C ILE A 9 -58.76 -8.70 29.88
N LEU A 10 -57.77 -8.78 30.78
CA LEU A 10 -56.86 -7.69 31.08
C LEU A 10 -55.75 -7.64 30.04
N ALA A 11 -55.81 -6.72 29.07
CA ALA A 11 -54.75 -6.46 28.11
C ALA A 11 -53.62 -5.70 28.78
N ALA A 12 -52.54 -6.41 29.15
CA ALA A 12 -51.31 -5.80 29.59
C ALA A 12 -50.51 -5.33 28.34
N SER A 13 -50.52 -4.03 28.10
CA SER A 13 -49.65 -3.38 27.10
C SER A 13 -48.22 -3.41 27.59
N LEU A 14 -47.40 -4.35 27.08
CA LEU A 14 -45.95 -4.30 27.23
C LEU A 14 -45.39 -3.15 26.36
N SER A 15 -45.11 -2.02 26.95
CA SER A 15 -44.28 -1.00 26.37
C SER A 15 -42.81 -1.45 26.44
N LEU A 16 -42.27 -1.99 25.35
CA LEU A 16 -40.83 -2.19 25.18
C LEU A 16 -40.16 -0.82 25.15
N PRO A 17 -39.12 -0.59 25.96
CA PRO A 17 -38.31 0.63 25.81
C PRO A 17 -37.63 0.56 24.45
N ILE A 18 -37.87 1.56 23.61
CA ILE A 18 -37.04 1.84 22.42
C ILE A 18 -35.67 2.25 23.00
N VAL A 19 -34.72 1.32 23.01
CA VAL A 19 -33.32 1.63 23.24
C VAL A 19 -32.89 2.41 22.00
N SER A 20 -32.86 3.75 22.12
CA SER A 20 -32.18 4.60 21.16
C SER A 20 -30.72 4.10 21.09
N ALA A 21 -30.26 3.67 19.92
CA ALA A 21 -28.84 3.46 19.71
C ALA A 21 -28.19 4.81 20.05
N ALA A 22 -27.47 4.87 21.14
CA ALA A 22 -26.65 6.03 21.44
C ALA A 22 -25.64 6.09 20.29
N ASP A 23 -25.66 7.17 19.51
CA ASP A 23 -24.62 7.45 18.54
C ASP A 23 -23.28 7.37 19.29
N ALA A 24 -22.46 6.40 18.91
CA ALA A 24 -21.12 6.28 19.47
C ALA A 24 -20.40 7.60 19.18
N ALA A 25 -19.71 8.15 20.19
CA ALA A 25 -18.94 9.37 19.98
C ALA A 25 -17.96 9.15 18.80
N PRO A 26 -17.78 10.14 17.92
CA PRO A 26 -16.87 10.03 16.79
C PRO A 26 -15.49 9.52 17.24
N LYS A 27 -14.93 8.57 16.50
CA LYS A 27 -13.58 8.05 16.75
C LYS A 27 -12.59 9.20 16.66
N LYS A 28 -11.63 9.27 17.57
CA LYS A 28 -10.64 10.34 17.60
C LYS A 28 -9.20 9.85 17.56
N ASP A 29 -8.99 8.59 17.84
CA ASP A 29 -7.66 7.98 17.92
C ASP A 29 -7.50 7.01 16.76
N PHE A 30 -6.53 7.27 15.90
CA PHE A 30 -6.28 6.49 14.68
C PHE A 30 -4.85 5.97 14.67
N LYS A 31 -4.66 4.79 14.06
CA LYS A 31 -3.38 4.14 13.90
C LYS A 31 -3.09 3.88 12.44
N ILE A 32 -1.92 4.28 12.00
CA ILE A 32 -1.44 4.11 10.61
C ILE A 32 -0.15 3.31 10.65
N CYS A 33 -0.05 2.27 9.81
CA CYS A 33 1.19 1.52 9.63
C CYS A 33 1.90 1.83 8.31
N TRP A 34 3.21 1.59 8.30
CA TRP A 34 4.06 1.64 7.14
C TRP A 34 5.27 0.72 7.32
N SER A 35 5.92 0.34 6.23
CA SER A 35 7.18 -0.40 6.23
C SER A 35 8.26 0.33 5.45
N ILE A 36 9.50 -0.16 5.49
CA ILE A 36 10.62 0.51 4.83
C ILE A 36 10.55 0.33 3.31
N TYR A 37 10.38 1.45 2.64
CA TYR A 37 10.51 1.67 1.21
C TYR A 37 10.89 3.15 1.01
N VAL A 38 11.76 3.47 0.05
CA VAL A 38 12.26 4.84 -0.06
C VAL A 38 11.16 5.88 -0.26
N GLY A 39 10.12 5.56 -1.04
CA GLY A 39 8.94 6.41 -1.26
C GLY A 39 8.04 6.56 -0.02
N TRP A 40 8.17 5.67 0.98
CA TRP A 40 7.38 5.74 2.23
C TRP A 40 8.14 6.32 3.41
N MET A 41 9.44 6.64 3.27
CA MET A 41 10.22 7.28 4.33
C MET A 41 9.59 8.58 4.87
N PRO A 42 8.82 9.36 4.07
CA PRO A 42 8.07 10.50 4.58
C PRO A 42 7.14 10.17 5.75
N TRP A 43 6.56 8.97 5.84
CA TRP A 43 5.69 8.58 6.96
C TRP A 43 6.42 8.56 8.30
N GLY A 44 7.66 8.07 8.33
CA GLY A 44 8.51 8.13 9.53
C GLY A 44 8.84 9.58 9.90
N TYR A 45 9.24 10.38 8.92
CA TYR A 45 9.53 11.79 9.13
C TYR A 45 8.32 12.59 9.62
N LEU A 46 7.11 12.33 9.09
CA LEU A 46 5.85 12.92 9.56
C LEU A 46 5.63 12.73 11.07
N SER A 47 5.92 11.51 11.55
CA SER A 47 5.82 11.17 12.97
C SER A 47 6.84 11.94 13.80
N ASP A 48 8.11 11.87 13.40
CA ASP A 48 9.25 12.33 14.21
C ASP A 48 9.37 13.85 14.24
N SER A 49 9.05 14.53 13.13
CA SER A 49 9.07 16.00 13.01
C SER A 49 7.91 16.72 13.70
N GLY A 50 6.85 15.97 14.07
CA GLY A 50 5.62 16.54 14.63
C GLY A 50 4.66 17.13 13.58
N ILE A 51 4.94 17.00 12.28
CA ILE A 51 4.04 17.45 11.20
C ILE A 51 2.70 16.72 11.28
N MET A 52 2.72 15.37 11.49
CA MET A 52 1.48 14.62 11.67
C MET A 52 0.67 15.14 12.85
N LYS A 53 1.32 15.41 13.98
CA LYS A 53 0.64 15.95 15.15
C LYS A 53 -0.03 17.29 14.86
N LYS A 54 0.66 18.20 14.17
CA LYS A 54 0.10 19.49 13.75
C LYS A 54 -1.19 19.34 12.94
N TRP A 55 -1.19 18.44 11.95
CA TRP A 55 -2.35 18.19 11.11
C TRP A 55 -3.47 17.46 11.85
N ALA A 56 -3.13 16.53 12.73
CA ALA A 56 -4.09 15.84 13.59
C ALA A 56 -4.80 16.83 14.55
N ASP A 57 -4.03 17.69 15.22
CA ASP A 57 -4.56 18.75 16.11
C ASP A 57 -5.49 19.71 15.34
N LYS A 58 -5.11 20.13 14.11
CA LYS A 58 -5.92 20.99 13.24
C LYS A 58 -7.27 20.36 12.91
N ASN A 59 -7.33 19.04 12.84
CA ASN A 59 -8.55 18.30 12.50
C ASN A 59 -9.25 17.72 13.75
N GLY A 60 -8.76 17.98 14.95
CA GLY A 60 -9.38 17.58 16.23
C GLY A 60 -9.32 16.08 16.51
N ILE A 61 -8.29 15.39 15.98
CA ILE A 61 -8.04 13.95 16.13
C ILE A 61 -6.63 13.68 16.63
N ASN A 62 -6.34 12.41 16.94
CA ASN A 62 -5.01 11.88 17.21
C ASN A 62 -4.65 10.84 16.17
N VAL A 63 -3.43 10.88 15.65
CA VAL A 63 -2.91 9.90 14.69
C VAL A 63 -1.56 9.37 15.19
N GLU A 64 -1.48 8.07 15.40
CA GLU A 64 -0.25 7.35 15.69
C GLU A 64 0.26 6.70 14.41
N ILE A 65 1.53 6.97 14.04
CA ILE A 65 2.19 6.35 12.90
C ILE A 65 3.21 5.33 13.40
N THR A 66 3.06 4.08 12.99
CA THR A 66 3.89 2.96 13.44
C THR A 66 4.61 2.30 12.27
N ARG A 67 5.94 2.17 12.36
CA ARG A 67 6.72 1.38 11.43
C ARG A 67 6.68 -0.09 11.82
N ILE A 68 6.36 -0.95 10.86
CA ILE A 68 6.46 -2.41 10.95
C ILE A 68 7.61 -2.84 10.02
N ASN A 69 8.57 -3.63 10.54
CA ASN A 69 9.76 -3.96 9.77
C ASN A 69 9.54 -4.99 8.66
N ASP A 70 8.52 -5.83 8.80
CA ASP A 70 8.11 -6.80 7.77
C ASP A 70 6.92 -6.23 7.00
N TYR A 71 7.05 -6.15 5.69
CA TYR A 71 6.07 -5.53 4.81
C TYR A 71 4.71 -6.25 4.83
N VAL A 72 4.72 -7.57 4.62
CA VAL A 72 3.47 -8.34 4.58
C VAL A 72 2.80 -8.40 5.95
N GLU A 73 3.58 -8.45 7.03
CA GLU A 73 3.05 -8.37 8.39
C GLU A 73 2.33 -7.03 8.65
N SER A 74 2.85 -5.92 8.12
CA SER A 74 2.18 -4.62 8.25
C SER A 74 0.77 -4.63 7.62
N ILE A 75 0.64 -5.24 6.43
CA ILE A 75 -0.63 -5.38 5.72
C ILE A 75 -1.57 -6.36 6.46
N ASN A 76 -1.03 -7.45 7.00
CA ASN A 76 -1.81 -8.42 7.78
C ASN A 76 -2.40 -7.78 9.04
N GLN A 77 -1.63 -6.96 9.75
CA GLN A 77 -2.12 -6.23 10.93
C GLN A 77 -3.20 -5.20 10.56
N TYR A 78 -3.06 -4.49 9.43
CA TYR A 78 -4.12 -3.65 8.90
C TYR A 78 -5.39 -4.46 8.56
N THR A 79 -5.23 -5.56 7.85
CA THR A 79 -6.34 -6.45 7.45
C THR A 79 -7.08 -7.02 8.66
N ALA A 80 -6.36 -7.31 9.74
CA ALA A 80 -6.92 -7.77 11.02
C ALA A 80 -7.59 -6.64 11.84
N GLY A 81 -7.56 -5.39 11.38
CA GLY A 81 -8.15 -4.23 12.08
C GLY A 81 -7.28 -3.66 13.20
N GLY A 82 -5.98 -3.98 13.24
CA GLY A 82 -5.02 -3.38 14.17
C GLY A 82 -4.65 -1.94 13.84
N PHE A 83 -4.83 -1.55 12.56
CA PHE A 83 -4.59 -0.21 12.03
C PHE A 83 -5.77 0.27 11.18
N ASP A 84 -5.96 1.57 11.12
CA ASP A 84 -7.00 2.25 10.32
C ASP A 84 -6.57 2.49 8.88
N GLY A 85 -5.27 2.58 8.64
CA GLY A 85 -4.64 2.69 7.33
C GLY A 85 -3.21 2.12 7.36
N CYS A 86 -2.68 1.82 6.18
CA CYS A 86 -1.32 1.31 6.01
C CYS A 86 -0.77 1.66 4.62
N SER A 87 0.54 1.83 4.50
CA SER A 87 1.17 1.92 3.18
C SER A 87 1.31 0.53 2.55
N MET A 88 0.95 0.42 1.28
CA MET A 88 1.11 -0.82 0.51
C MET A 88 1.00 -0.57 -0.99
N THR A 89 1.44 -1.53 -1.80
CA THR A 89 1.30 -1.45 -3.24
C THR A 89 -0.13 -1.77 -3.68
N ASN A 90 -0.47 -1.36 -4.91
CA ASN A 90 -1.77 -1.64 -5.53
C ASN A 90 -2.09 -3.14 -5.59
N MET A 91 -1.09 -3.97 -5.85
CA MET A 91 -1.26 -5.40 -5.94
C MET A 91 -1.59 -6.01 -4.58
N ASP A 92 -0.84 -5.64 -3.56
CA ASP A 92 -1.00 -6.20 -2.23
C ASP A 92 -2.28 -5.68 -1.56
N ALA A 93 -2.71 -4.45 -1.89
CA ALA A 93 -4.01 -3.92 -1.48
C ALA A 93 -5.18 -4.73 -2.06
N LEU A 94 -5.05 -5.23 -3.31
CA LEU A 94 -6.06 -6.06 -3.93
C LEU A 94 -6.03 -7.50 -3.38
N SER A 95 -4.84 -8.08 -3.21
CA SER A 95 -4.69 -9.50 -2.82
C SER A 95 -4.98 -9.75 -1.35
N ILE A 96 -4.51 -8.89 -0.44
CA ILE A 96 -4.54 -9.16 0.99
C ILE A 96 -5.79 -8.53 1.65
N PRO A 97 -5.92 -7.22 1.85
CA PRO A 97 -7.11 -6.68 2.51
C PRO A 97 -8.37 -6.82 1.65
N ALA A 98 -8.36 -6.42 0.38
CA ALA A 98 -9.53 -6.49 -0.46
C ALA A 98 -9.94 -7.95 -0.76
N GLY A 99 -8.98 -8.83 -1.08
CA GLY A 99 -9.20 -10.26 -1.22
C GLY A 99 -9.68 -10.93 0.07
N GLY A 100 -9.23 -10.45 1.23
CA GLY A 100 -9.69 -10.83 2.56
C GLY A 100 -11.06 -10.25 2.97
N GLY A 101 -11.67 -9.41 2.12
CA GLY A 101 -13.00 -8.84 2.36
C GLY A 101 -13.01 -7.49 3.08
N VAL A 102 -11.84 -6.91 3.39
CA VAL A 102 -11.71 -5.58 3.98
C VAL A 102 -11.91 -4.52 2.91
N ASP A 103 -12.93 -3.68 3.06
CA ASP A 103 -13.19 -2.56 2.14
C ASP A 103 -12.17 -1.45 2.39
N THR A 104 -11.34 -1.17 1.39
CA THR A 104 -10.13 -0.37 1.48
C THR A 104 -10.15 0.74 0.42
N THR A 105 -9.83 1.96 0.83
CA THR A 105 -9.71 3.13 -0.06
C THR A 105 -8.25 3.55 -0.19
N ALA A 106 -7.74 3.61 -1.43
CA ALA A 106 -6.49 4.27 -1.76
C ALA A 106 -6.67 5.78 -1.60
N LEU A 107 -6.26 6.29 -0.44
CA LEU A 107 -6.42 7.69 -0.04
C LEU A 107 -5.37 8.59 -0.69
N ILE A 108 -4.12 8.08 -0.76
CA ILE A 108 -2.99 8.78 -1.38
C ILE A 108 -2.32 7.80 -2.34
N ILE A 109 -2.13 8.21 -3.58
CA ILE A 109 -1.18 7.59 -4.49
C ILE A 109 0.09 8.42 -4.41
N GLY A 110 1.11 7.86 -3.74
CA GLY A 110 2.36 8.57 -3.44
C GLY A 110 3.32 8.60 -4.61
N ASP A 111 3.40 7.50 -5.32
CA ASP A 111 4.32 7.30 -6.44
C ASP A 111 4.00 6.01 -7.21
N PHE A 112 4.80 5.74 -8.23
CA PHE A 112 4.97 4.42 -8.78
C PHE A 112 6.46 4.08 -8.92
N SER A 113 6.79 2.82 -8.73
CA SER A 113 8.15 2.30 -8.88
C SER A 113 8.64 2.46 -10.33
N ASN A 114 9.82 3.05 -10.51
CA ASN A 114 10.41 3.34 -11.81
C ASN A 114 11.93 3.03 -11.82
N GLY A 115 12.26 1.79 -11.53
CA GLY A 115 13.61 1.28 -11.34
C GLY A 115 13.97 0.98 -9.88
N ASN A 116 13.01 1.16 -8.96
CA ASN A 116 13.15 0.96 -7.53
C ASN A 116 13.11 -0.52 -7.15
N ASP A 117 12.11 -1.25 -7.67
CA ASP A 117 12.01 -2.70 -7.53
C ASP A 117 12.88 -3.38 -8.59
N ALA A 118 13.63 -4.40 -8.19
CA ALA A 118 14.61 -5.01 -9.09
C ALA A 118 14.81 -6.52 -8.86
N VAL A 119 15.15 -7.20 -9.96
CA VAL A 119 15.70 -8.56 -9.99
C VAL A 119 17.22 -8.45 -10.01
N ILE A 120 17.89 -9.07 -9.05
CA ILE A 120 19.34 -9.05 -8.91
C ILE A 120 19.88 -10.47 -8.93
N LEU A 121 20.87 -10.73 -9.78
CA LEU A 121 21.59 -12.00 -9.83
C LEU A 121 23.02 -11.85 -9.30
N LYS A 122 23.56 -12.89 -8.68
CA LYS A 122 24.94 -12.98 -8.24
C LYS A 122 25.79 -13.64 -9.33
N ASP A 123 26.88 -12.98 -9.72
CA ASP A 123 27.86 -13.43 -10.72
C ASP A 123 27.25 -13.74 -12.13
N LYS A 124 26.08 -13.19 -12.42
CA LYS A 124 25.38 -13.35 -13.70
C LYS A 124 24.74 -12.02 -14.10
N ALA A 125 24.94 -11.61 -15.36
CA ALA A 125 24.56 -10.30 -15.84
C ALA A 125 23.39 -10.32 -16.86
N ALA A 126 22.88 -11.49 -17.22
CA ALA A 126 21.75 -11.61 -18.12
C ALA A 126 20.52 -12.17 -17.39
N LEU A 127 19.35 -11.56 -17.61
CA LEU A 127 18.11 -12.03 -16.98
C LEU A 127 17.80 -13.50 -17.30
N ALA A 128 18.11 -13.97 -18.51
CA ALA A 128 17.90 -15.36 -18.89
C ALA A 128 18.69 -16.38 -18.03
N ASP A 129 19.76 -15.93 -17.37
CA ASP A 129 20.56 -16.78 -16.47
C ASP A 129 19.83 -17.12 -15.15
N ILE A 130 18.64 -16.56 -14.92
CA ILE A 130 17.77 -16.90 -13.78
C ILE A 130 17.20 -18.32 -13.90
N ALA A 131 17.16 -18.90 -15.10
CA ALA A 131 16.65 -20.25 -15.32
C ALA A 131 17.32 -21.28 -14.43
N GLY A 132 16.53 -22.12 -13.77
CA GLY A 132 16.99 -23.17 -12.84
C GLY A 132 17.48 -22.66 -11.48
N GLN A 133 17.42 -21.35 -11.20
CA GLN A 133 17.86 -20.78 -9.93
C GLN A 133 16.78 -20.82 -8.86
N LYS A 134 17.23 -20.71 -7.59
CA LYS A 134 16.40 -20.33 -6.46
C LYS A 134 16.33 -18.81 -6.41
N VAL A 135 15.14 -18.26 -6.39
CA VAL A 135 14.89 -16.81 -6.37
C VAL A 135 14.26 -16.44 -5.04
N ASN A 136 15.00 -15.73 -4.22
CA ASN A 136 14.53 -15.27 -2.91
C ASN A 136 13.77 -13.95 -3.07
N LEU A 137 12.55 -13.89 -2.55
CA LEU A 137 11.68 -12.74 -2.60
C LEU A 137 10.58 -12.84 -1.52
N VAL A 138 9.88 -11.78 -1.27
CA VAL A 138 8.63 -11.84 -0.49
C VAL A 138 7.56 -12.48 -1.37
N GLU A 139 7.26 -13.75 -1.10
CA GLU A 139 6.36 -14.55 -1.94
C GLU A 139 4.93 -13.98 -1.91
N LEU A 140 4.26 -14.03 -3.07
CA LEU A 140 2.89 -13.54 -3.29
C LEU A 140 2.72 -12.02 -3.09
N SER A 141 3.82 -11.26 -3.06
CA SER A 141 3.84 -9.80 -2.99
C SER A 141 4.17 -9.16 -4.37
N VAL A 142 4.31 -7.84 -4.35
CA VAL A 142 4.79 -7.03 -5.49
C VAL A 142 6.08 -7.57 -6.10
N SER A 143 7.02 -8.10 -5.30
CA SER A 143 8.26 -8.71 -5.80
C SER A 143 7.99 -9.95 -6.65
N HIS A 144 6.97 -10.74 -6.31
CA HIS A 144 6.56 -11.89 -7.12
C HIS A 144 5.96 -11.45 -8.45
N TYR A 145 5.15 -10.37 -8.44
CA TYR A 145 4.64 -9.75 -9.67
C TYR A 145 5.78 -9.27 -10.58
N LEU A 146 6.75 -8.52 -10.05
CA LEU A 146 7.90 -8.05 -10.82
C LEU A 146 8.68 -9.22 -11.42
N LEU A 147 8.88 -10.30 -10.65
CA LEU A 147 9.54 -11.49 -11.14
C LEU A 147 8.81 -12.12 -12.33
N ALA A 148 7.49 -12.30 -12.23
CA ALA A 148 6.71 -12.86 -13.33
C ALA A 148 6.78 -11.98 -14.58
N ARG A 149 6.68 -10.65 -14.43
CA ARG A 149 6.85 -9.71 -15.55
C ARG A 149 8.26 -9.79 -16.16
N ALA A 150 9.30 -9.96 -15.33
CA ALA A 150 10.67 -10.17 -15.82
C ALA A 150 10.80 -11.47 -16.62
N LEU A 151 10.29 -12.59 -16.09
CA LEU A 151 10.33 -13.90 -16.75
C LEU A 151 9.64 -13.88 -18.12
N ASP A 152 8.50 -13.18 -18.25
CA ASP A 152 7.77 -13.03 -19.52
C ASP A 152 8.66 -12.42 -20.62
N THR A 153 9.53 -11.46 -20.27
CA THR A 153 10.41 -10.80 -21.26
C THR A 153 11.45 -11.73 -21.88
N VAL A 154 11.82 -12.79 -21.15
CA VAL A 154 12.80 -13.79 -21.59
C VAL A 154 12.15 -15.15 -21.94
N LYS A 155 10.80 -15.19 -22.00
CA LYS A 155 9.99 -16.37 -22.32
C LYS A 155 10.24 -17.55 -21.37
N LEU A 156 10.51 -17.25 -20.13
CA LEU A 156 10.53 -18.19 -19.01
C LEU A 156 9.20 -18.12 -18.24
N ALA A 157 8.93 -19.16 -17.46
CA ALA A 157 7.80 -19.23 -16.56
C ALA A 157 8.28 -19.61 -15.15
N GLU A 158 7.46 -19.44 -14.14
CA GLU A 158 7.84 -19.77 -12.74
C GLU A 158 8.26 -21.25 -12.55
N LYS A 159 7.73 -22.17 -13.36
CA LYS A 159 8.18 -23.58 -13.35
C LYS A 159 9.66 -23.76 -13.72
N ASP A 160 10.27 -22.76 -14.36
CA ASP A 160 11.66 -22.78 -14.79
C ASP A 160 12.63 -22.25 -13.72
N ILE A 161 12.10 -21.87 -12.54
CA ILE A 161 12.81 -21.39 -11.37
C ILE A 161 12.25 -22.05 -10.09
N THR A 162 12.84 -21.73 -8.93
CA THR A 162 12.26 -22.08 -7.62
C THR A 162 12.15 -20.83 -6.77
N VAL A 163 10.93 -20.39 -6.48
CA VAL A 163 10.69 -19.28 -5.55
C VAL A 163 11.01 -19.73 -4.11
N VAL A 164 11.69 -18.87 -3.36
CA VAL A 164 12.01 -19.07 -1.95
C VAL A 164 11.50 -17.86 -1.18
N ASN A 165 10.46 -18.08 -0.37
CA ASN A 165 9.92 -17.01 0.47
C ASN A 165 10.96 -16.48 1.47
N THR A 166 11.22 -15.20 1.42
CA THR A 166 12.21 -14.52 2.29
C THR A 166 11.64 -13.15 2.66
N SER A 167 11.55 -12.86 3.96
CA SER A 167 11.12 -11.55 4.44
C SER A 167 12.07 -10.45 3.93
N ASP A 168 11.51 -9.28 3.63
CA ASP A 168 12.28 -8.09 3.28
C ASP A 168 13.28 -7.71 4.38
N ALA A 169 12.92 -7.89 5.65
CA ALA A 169 13.81 -7.65 6.77
C ALA A 169 15.08 -8.53 6.76
N ASP A 170 15.02 -9.71 6.16
CA ASP A 170 16.12 -10.69 6.09
C ASP A 170 16.86 -10.68 4.74
N MET A 171 16.33 -9.97 3.72
CA MET A 171 16.77 -10.11 2.33
C MET A 171 18.24 -9.79 2.10
N VAL A 172 18.74 -8.69 2.67
CA VAL A 172 20.14 -8.28 2.53
C VAL A 172 21.09 -9.31 3.18
N ALA A 173 20.74 -9.77 4.38
CA ALA A 173 21.53 -10.79 5.09
C ALA A 173 21.53 -12.13 4.33
N ALA A 174 20.38 -12.53 3.80
CA ALA A 174 20.24 -13.74 2.99
C ALA A 174 21.12 -13.67 1.74
N TYR A 175 21.10 -12.54 1.00
CA TYR A 175 21.94 -12.35 -0.19
C TYR A 175 23.44 -12.40 0.13
N GLY A 176 23.86 -12.02 1.34
CA GLY A 176 25.24 -12.14 1.81
C GLY A 176 25.75 -13.58 1.90
N THR A 177 24.88 -14.58 1.89
CA THR A 177 25.26 -16.00 1.97
C THR A 177 25.63 -16.57 0.59
N SER A 178 26.38 -17.71 0.57
CA SER A 178 26.73 -18.41 -0.68
C SER A 178 25.55 -19.08 -1.36
N ASP A 179 24.48 -19.39 -0.61
CA ASP A 179 23.37 -20.21 -1.08
C ASP A 179 22.30 -19.38 -1.82
N VAL A 180 22.31 -18.06 -1.63
CA VAL A 180 21.41 -17.13 -2.30
C VAL A 180 22.12 -16.49 -3.48
N THR A 181 21.62 -16.78 -4.68
CA THR A 181 22.21 -16.31 -5.95
C THR A 181 21.28 -15.42 -6.75
N SER A 182 20.03 -15.27 -6.33
CA SER A 182 19.03 -14.44 -7.00
C SER A 182 18.03 -13.90 -5.99
N VAL A 183 17.75 -12.60 -6.07
CA VAL A 183 16.76 -11.94 -5.21
C VAL A 183 15.90 -10.97 -6.02
N VAL A 184 14.67 -10.74 -5.52
CA VAL A 184 13.80 -9.66 -5.98
C VAL A 184 13.38 -8.84 -4.77
N THR A 185 13.63 -7.54 -4.82
CA THR A 185 13.36 -6.63 -3.71
C THR A 185 13.31 -5.17 -4.20
N TRP A 186 13.24 -4.23 -3.28
CA TRP A 186 13.11 -2.78 -3.52
C TRP A 186 14.13 -1.95 -2.74
N ASN A 187 14.25 -0.65 -3.03
CA ASN A 187 15.11 0.25 -2.27
C ASN A 187 14.52 0.58 -0.87
N PRO A 188 15.38 0.63 0.16
CA PRO A 188 16.85 0.71 0.11
C PRO A 188 17.60 -0.61 -0.11
N LEU A 189 16.96 -1.77 0.04
CA LEU A 189 17.60 -3.08 0.00
C LEU A 189 18.33 -3.35 -1.34
N VAL A 190 17.73 -2.90 -2.46
CA VAL A 190 18.36 -2.99 -3.80
C VAL A 190 19.72 -2.29 -3.80
N SER A 191 19.79 -1.08 -3.27
CA SER A 191 21.04 -0.31 -3.23
C SER A 191 22.11 -0.99 -2.38
N GLU A 192 21.72 -1.56 -1.24
CA GLU A 192 22.62 -2.32 -0.36
C GLU A 192 23.14 -3.57 -1.06
N ILE A 193 22.27 -4.33 -1.72
CA ILE A 193 22.63 -5.58 -2.41
C ILE A 193 23.49 -5.31 -3.64
N VAL A 194 23.16 -4.31 -4.45
CA VAL A 194 23.92 -3.95 -5.67
C VAL A 194 25.35 -3.46 -5.32
N ALA A 195 25.56 -2.94 -4.12
CA ALA A 195 26.90 -2.61 -3.65
C ALA A 195 27.76 -3.84 -3.27
N MET A 196 27.18 -5.02 -3.17
CA MET A 196 27.90 -6.25 -2.86
C MET A 196 28.65 -6.81 -4.09
N PRO A 197 29.81 -7.48 -3.89
CA PRO A 197 30.54 -8.08 -5.01
C PRO A 197 29.69 -9.09 -5.78
N GLY A 198 29.78 -9.01 -7.11
CA GLY A 198 29.08 -9.94 -8.01
C GLY A 198 27.59 -9.67 -8.20
N ALA A 199 27.02 -8.65 -7.57
CA ALA A 199 25.61 -8.31 -7.73
C ALA A 199 25.36 -7.58 -9.06
N HIS A 200 24.40 -8.07 -9.83
CA HIS A 200 23.98 -7.49 -11.11
C HIS A 200 22.46 -7.30 -11.14
N LYS A 201 22.01 -6.05 -11.24
CA LYS A 201 20.61 -5.73 -11.49
C LYS A 201 20.30 -6.07 -12.96
N VAL A 202 19.46 -7.07 -13.20
CA VAL A 202 19.18 -7.62 -14.53
C VAL A 202 17.81 -7.26 -15.08
N PHE A 203 16.91 -6.82 -14.23
CA PHE A 203 15.58 -6.29 -14.56
C PHE A 203 15.15 -5.34 -13.45
N ASP A 204 14.35 -4.32 -13.78
CA ASP A 204 13.73 -3.45 -12.80
C ASP A 204 12.39 -2.87 -13.29
N SER A 205 11.67 -2.22 -12.36
CA SER A 205 10.35 -1.66 -12.60
C SER A 205 10.29 -0.54 -13.64
N ALA A 206 11.42 0.06 -14.03
CA ALA A 206 11.44 1.03 -15.14
C ALA A 206 11.09 0.37 -16.50
N GLN A 207 11.13 -0.97 -16.59
CA GLN A 207 10.71 -1.71 -17.77
C GLN A 207 9.19 -1.97 -17.81
N ILE A 208 8.49 -1.70 -16.70
CA ILE A 208 7.03 -1.81 -16.53
C ILE A 208 6.47 -0.56 -15.83
N PRO A 209 6.70 0.65 -16.35
CA PRO A 209 6.40 1.89 -15.66
C PRO A 209 4.90 2.02 -15.37
N GLY A 210 4.56 2.41 -14.14
CA GLY A 210 3.18 2.61 -13.68
C GLY A 210 2.43 1.32 -13.33
N GLU A 211 3.06 0.14 -13.39
CA GLU A 211 2.41 -1.11 -12.96
C GLU A 211 2.51 -1.33 -11.44
N ILE A 212 3.58 -0.91 -10.79
CA ILE A 212 3.76 -0.99 -9.34
C ILE A 212 3.49 0.40 -8.75
N ILE A 213 2.37 0.52 -8.06
CA ILE A 213 1.85 1.80 -7.53
C ILE A 213 1.89 1.76 -6.01
N ASP A 214 2.48 2.76 -5.41
CA ASP A 214 2.65 2.88 -3.97
C ASP A 214 1.60 3.81 -3.35
N MET A 215 0.90 3.32 -2.33
CA MET A 215 -0.29 3.97 -1.81
C MET A 215 -0.29 4.03 -0.28
N MET A 216 -0.97 5.04 0.27
CA MET A 216 -1.55 4.97 1.60
C MET A 216 -3.02 4.56 1.44
N VAL A 217 -3.38 3.44 2.01
CA VAL A 217 -4.78 2.99 2.06
C VAL A 217 -5.37 3.19 3.45
N VAL A 218 -6.68 3.41 3.49
CA VAL A 218 -7.45 3.54 4.75
C VAL A 218 -8.71 2.68 4.63
N ASN A 219 -9.14 2.08 5.74
CA ASN A 219 -10.41 1.38 5.79
C ASN A 219 -11.54 2.32 5.34
N THR A 220 -12.34 1.89 4.37
CA THR A 220 -13.36 2.74 3.72
C THR A 220 -14.41 3.25 4.68
N GLU A 221 -14.90 2.42 5.60
CA GLU A 221 -15.89 2.82 6.61
C GLU A 221 -15.29 3.82 7.59
N THR A 222 -14.07 3.54 8.08
CA THR A 222 -13.33 4.47 8.94
C THR A 222 -13.17 5.84 8.28
N LEU A 223 -12.75 5.88 7.02
CA LEU A 223 -12.55 7.14 6.28
C LEU A 223 -13.86 7.90 6.04
N LYS A 224 -14.93 7.16 5.71
CA LYS A 224 -16.27 7.73 5.49
C LYS A 224 -16.84 8.35 6.77
N ASP A 225 -16.69 7.67 7.89
CA ASP A 225 -17.23 8.12 9.17
C ASP A 225 -16.37 9.20 9.82
N ASN A 226 -15.10 9.30 9.41
CA ASN A 226 -14.12 10.24 9.97
C ASN A 226 -13.30 10.91 8.85
N PRO A 227 -13.89 11.80 8.04
CA PRO A 227 -13.19 12.46 6.93
C PRO A 227 -12.04 13.35 7.40
N GLU A 228 -12.01 13.74 8.67
CA GLU A 228 -10.91 14.47 9.32
C GLU A 228 -9.60 13.68 9.26
N LEU A 229 -9.66 12.33 9.29
CA LEU A 229 -8.48 11.48 9.12
C LEU A 229 -7.87 11.66 7.73
N GLY A 230 -8.71 11.62 6.67
CA GLY A 230 -8.25 11.82 5.29
C GLY A 230 -7.60 13.19 5.10
N LYS A 231 -8.22 14.26 5.64
CA LYS A 231 -7.66 15.62 5.59
C LYS A 231 -6.33 15.74 6.31
N ALA A 232 -6.22 15.11 7.48
CA ALA A 232 -5.00 15.15 8.27
C ALA A 232 -3.84 14.40 7.56
N LEU A 233 -4.10 13.19 7.06
CA LEU A 233 -3.09 12.37 6.39
C LEU A 233 -2.61 13.03 5.08
N VAL A 234 -3.54 13.45 4.22
CA VAL A 234 -3.21 14.06 2.93
C VAL A 234 -2.51 15.41 3.12
N GLY A 235 -3.01 16.24 4.05
CA GLY A 235 -2.36 17.52 4.33
C GLY A 235 -0.95 17.38 4.89
N ALA A 236 -0.74 16.43 5.81
CA ALA A 236 0.58 16.14 6.35
C ALA A 236 1.53 15.60 5.27
N TRP A 237 1.04 14.68 4.42
CA TRP A 237 1.82 14.11 3.33
C TRP A 237 2.35 15.19 2.38
N TYR A 238 1.47 16.04 1.85
CA TYR A 238 1.90 17.07 0.90
C TYR A 238 2.73 18.18 1.51
N GLU A 239 2.62 18.45 2.82
CA GLU A 239 3.57 19.34 3.50
C GLU A 239 5.01 18.75 3.49
N VAL A 240 5.17 17.44 3.64
CA VAL A 240 6.49 16.81 3.51
C VAL A 240 6.94 16.76 2.06
N MET A 241 6.03 16.56 1.10
CA MET A 241 6.36 16.63 -0.33
C MET A 241 6.91 18.02 -0.71
N ASP A 242 6.30 19.09 -0.19
CA ASP A 242 6.79 20.45 -0.37
C ASP A 242 8.19 20.66 0.24
N LEU A 243 8.42 20.12 1.45
CA LEU A 243 9.74 20.15 2.07
C LEU A 243 10.80 19.43 1.23
N MET A 244 10.48 18.23 0.72
CA MET A 244 11.41 17.43 -0.07
C MET A 244 11.81 18.09 -1.39
N THR A 245 10.95 18.92 -1.95
CA THR A 245 11.20 19.66 -3.20
C THR A 245 11.79 21.05 -2.99
N SER A 246 11.79 21.55 -1.75
CA SER A 246 12.30 22.88 -1.44
C SER A 246 13.84 22.92 -1.38
N ASP A 247 14.43 24.02 -1.88
CA ASP A 247 15.87 24.30 -1.76
C ASP A 247 16.24 24.96 -0.41
N THR A 248 15.36 24.84 0.61
CA THR A 248 15.60 25.44 1.92
C THR A 248 16.47 24.55 2.80
N PRO A 249 17.15 25.13 3.84
CA PRO A 249 17.86 24.33 4.83
C PRO A 249 16.98 23.29 5.53
N GLU A 250 15.71 23.62 5.76
CA GLU A 250 14.73 22.74 6.39
C GLU A 250 14.39 21.54 5.50
N GLY A 251 14.18 21.77 4.19
CA GLY A 251 13.93 20.70 3.21
C GLY A 251 15.13 19.78 3.06
N LYS A 252 16.35 20.33 3.05
CA LYS A 252 17.56 19.53 3.05
C LYS A 252 17.68 18.68 4.31
N ALA A 253 17.45 19.28 5.50
CA ALA A 253 17.49 18.57 6.78
C ALA A 253 16.46 17.45 6.83
N ALA A 254 15.24 17.67 6.31
CA ALA A 254 14.20 16.64 6.23
C ALA A 254 14.66 15.43 5.40
N LYS A 255 15.27 15.66 4.22
CA LYS A 255 15.81 14.58 3.39
C LYS A 255 17.02 13.88 4.05
N GLU A 256 17.88 14.61 4.76
CA GLU A 256 19.01 14.03 5.52
C GLU A 256 18.52 13.11 6.66
N GLU A 257 17.44 13.47 7.36
CA GLU A 257 16.83 12.64 8.39
C GLU A 257 16.21 11.36 7.79
N MET A 258 15.47 11.48 6.69
CA MET A 258 14.92 10.33 5.97
C MET A 258 16.01 9.41 5.42
N ALA A 259 17.09 9.99 4.87
CA ALA A 259 18.27 9.25 4.40
C ALA A 259 18.90 8.42 5.53
N LYS A 260 19.13 9.05 6.67
CA LYS A 260 19.67 8.37 7.86
C LYS A 260 18.74 7.25 8.35
N ALA A 261 17.44 7.49 8.36
CA ALA A 261 16.45 6.50 8.78
C ALA A 261 16.36 5.31 7.81
N SER A 262 16.70 5.51 6.52
CA SER A 262 16.80 4.44 5.50
C SER A 262 18.20 3.80 5.40
N GLY A 263 19.14 4.18 6.29
CA GLY A 263 20.47 3.58 6.34
C GLY A 263 21.47 4.12 5.33
N THR A 264 21.22 5.30 4.72
CA THR A 264 22.09 5.91 3.72
C THR A 264 22.39 7.38 4.03
N ASP A 265 23.18 8.05 3.19
CA ASP A 265 23.37 9.49 3.20
C ASP A 265 22.41 10.20 2.22
N LEU A 266 22.43 11.53 2.22
CA LEU A 266 21.56 12.33 1.35
C LEU A 266 21.73 11.98 -0.14
N ALA A 267 22.97 11.77 -0.60
CA ALA A 267 23.24 11.44 -2.00
C ALA A 267 22.69 10.06 -2.38
N GLY A 268 22.81 9.08 -1.48
CA GLY A 268 22.23 7.74 -1.64
C GLY A 268 20.70 7.80 -1.64
N PHE A 269 20.11 8.59 -0.76
CA PHE A 269 18.67 8.78 -0.70
C PHE A 269 18.10 9.44 -1.97
N ASP A 270 18.74 10.51 -2.44
CA ASP A 270 18.37 11.17 -3.69
C ASP A 270 18.51 10.22 -4.89
N ALA A 271 19.53 9.37 -4.91
CA ALA A 271 19.69 8.35 -5.95
C ALA A 271 18.60 7.27 -5.91
N GLN A 272 18.17 6.85 -4.72
CA GLN A 272 17.05 5.92 -4.55
C GLN A 272 15.72 6.57 -4.96
N LEU A 273 15.47 7.82 -4.57
CA LEU A 273 14.27 8.55 -4.99
C LEU A 273 14.21 8.76 -6.51
N ALA A 274 15.35 8.90 -7.19
CA ALA A 274 15.38 9.01 -8.65
C ALA A 274 14.87 7.76 -9.38
N SER A 275 14.80 6.60 -8.68
CA SER A 275 14.19 5.36 -9.18
C SER A 275 12.71 5.21 -8.80
N THR A 276 12.11 6.30 -8.31
CA THR A 276 10.72 6.36 -7.85
C THR A 276 10.05 7.57 -8.48
N ALA A 277 8.93 7.36 -9.18
CA ALA A 277 8.17 8.45 -9.79
C ALA A 277 7.24 9.10 -8.75
N MET A 278 7.83 9.85 -7.82
CA MET A 278 7.09 10.52 -6.73
C MET A 278 6.11 11.57 -7.24
N PHE A 279 4.90 11.55 -6.73
CA PHE A 279 3.89 12.59 -6.94
C PHE A 279 4.01 13.68 -5.87
N PHE A 280 5.05 14.51 -6.00
CA PHE A 280 5.25 15.66 -5.10
C PHE A 280 4.11 16.69 -5.18
N ASP A 281 3.50 16.83 -6.35
CA ASP A 281 2.34 17.71 -6.60
C ASP A 281 1.05 16.89 -6.52
N PRO A 282 0.11 17.23 -5.61
CA PRO A 282 -1.17 16.53 -5.49
C PRO A 282 -1.98 16.53 -6.79
N ALA A 283 -1.86 17.57 -7.64
CA ALA A 283 -2.54 17.61 -8.93
C ALA A 283 -2.05 16.48 -9.86
N LYS A 284 -0.76 16.09 -9.77
CA LYS A 284 -0.21 14.97 -10.56
C LYS A 284 -0.71 13.62 -10.06
N ALA A 285 -0.84 13.44 -8.75
CA ALA A 285 -1.45 12.24 -8.19
C ALA A 285 -2.93 12.11 -8.61
N VAL A 286 -3.68 13.21 -8.61
CA VAL A 286 -5.06 13.26 -9.11
C VAL A 286 -5.13 12.94 -10.60
N GLU A 287 -4.24 13.53 -11.42
CA GLU A 287 -4.16 13.25 -12.86
C GLU A 287 -3.93 11.76 -13.12
N PHE A 288 -2.98 11.14 -12.39
CA PHE A 288 -2.69 9.72 -12.49
C PHE A 288 -3.88 8.86 -12.06
N THR A 289 -4.51 9.19 -10.92
CA THR A 289 -5.65 8.44 -10.38
C THR A 289 -6.88 8.48 -11.31
N ASN A 290 -7.08 9.61 -12.00
CA ASN A 290 -8.15 9.78 -13.00
C ASN A 290 -7.75 9.23 -14.39
N GLY A 291 -6.51 8.80 -14.56
CA GLY A 291 -5.99 8.35 -15.83
C GLY A 291 -6.57 7.01 -16.29
N SER A 292 -6.71 6.84 -17.60
CA SER A 292 -7.21 5.60 -18.21
C SER A 292 -6.23 4.42 -18.08
N GLU A 293 -4.99 4.66 -17.67
CA GLU A 293 -3.98 3.61 -17.50
C GLU A 293 -4.16 2.87 -16.18
N LEU A 294 -4.62 3.52 -15.11
CA LEU A 294 -4.84 2.88 -13.82
C LEU A 294 -5.79 1.66 -13.88
N PRO A 295 -6.99 1.74 -14.51
CA PRO A 295 -7.83 0.55 -14.67
C PRO A 295 -7.17 -0.56 -15.49
N LYS A 296 -6.35 -0.23 -16.50
CA LYS A 296 -5.61 -1.23 -17.30
C LYS A 296 -4.53 -1.92 -16.48
N THR A 297 -3.77 -1.16 -15.70
CA THR A 297 -2.80 -1.71 -14.74
C THR A 297 -3.48 -2.66 -13.76
N MET A 298 -4.61 -2.24 -13.18
CA MET A 298 -5.34 -3.09 -12.24
C MET A 298 -5.95 -4.34 -12.90
N ASP A 299 -6.25 -4.29 -14.21
CA ASP A 299 -6.64 -5.47 -14.96
C ASP A 299 -5.48 -6.46 -15.16
N LEU A 300 -4.28 -5.98 -15.44
CA LEU A 300 -3.07 -6.82 -15.48
C LEU A 300 -2.82 -7.47 -14.10
N VAL A 301 -2.87 -6.67 -13.05
CA VAL A 301 -2.64 -7.11 -11.67
C VAL A 301 -3.64 -8.20 -11.25
N ARG A 302 -4.95 -7.99 -11.41
CA ARG A 302 -5.96 -8.97 -11.01
C ARG A 302 -5.86 -10.28 -11.81
N ASN A 303 -5.50 -10.21 -13.09
CA ASN A 303 -5.27 -11.40 -13.91
C ASN A 303 -4.04 -12.18 -13.42
N PHE A 304 -2.96 -11.50 -13.06
CA PHE A 304 -1.81 -12.12 -12.42
C PHE A 304 -2.21 -12.80 -11.12
N LEU A 305 -2.86 -12.09 -10.21
CA LEU A 305 -3.29 -12.62 -8.91
C LEU A 305 -4.19 -13.85 -9.07
N PHE A 306 -5.13 -13.82 -10.01
CA PHE A 306 -6.01 -14.94 -10.28
C PHE A 306 -5.26 -16.15 -10.84
N SER A 307 -4.37 -15.94 -11.85
CA SER A 307 -3.62 -17.02 -12.47
C SER A 307 -2.64 -17.72 -11.52
N HIS A 308 -2.19 -17.02 -10.48
CA HIS A 308 -1.32 -17.54 -9.42
C HIS A 308 -2.05 -18.01 -8.17
N GLY A 309 -3.40 -17.98 -8.15
CA GLY A 309 -4.22 -18.41 -7.02
C GLY A 309 -4.15 -17.47 -5.80
N ILE A 310 -3.65 -16.25 -5.99
CA ILE A 310 -3.40 -15.26 -4.91
C ILE A 310 -4.70 -14.60 -4.44
N LEU A 311 -5.74 -14.53 -5.30
CA LEU A 311 -7.08 -14.03 -4.91
C LEU A 311 -7.84 -14.96 -3.94
N GLY A 312 -7.16 -15.97 -3.42
CA GLY A 312 -7.71 -16.95 -2.48
C GLY A 312 -8.13 -18.27 -3.17
N THR A 313 -8.05 -19.36 -2.40
CA THR A 313 -8.30 -20.72 -2.89
C THR A 313 -9.75 -20.94 -3.36
N ASN A 314 -10.68 -20.05 -2.98
CA ASN A 314 -12.08 -20.09 -3.35
C ASN A 314 -12.44 -19.11 -4.49
N ALA A 315 -11.48 -18.39 -5.04
CA ALA A 315 -11.71 -17.49 -6.16
C ALA A 315 -12.09 -18.30 -7.41
N THR A 316 -13.34 -18.21 -7.82
CA THR A 316 -13.88 -18.94 -9.00
C THR A 316 -13.74 -18.14 -10.30
N SER A 317 -13.35 -16.87 -10.20
CA SER A 317 -13.23 -15.92 -11.31
C SER A 317 -12.23 -14.83 -10.96
N VAL A 318 -11.61 -14.24 -11.98
CA VAL A 318 -10.80 -13.03 -11.87
C VAL A 318 -11.62 -11.83 -11.35
N ASP A 319 -12.93 -11.89 -11.48
CA ASP A 319 -13.88 -10.83 -11.08
C ASP A 319 -14.37 -10.94 -9.63
N VAL A 320 -13.83 -11.85 -8.82
CA VAL A 320 -14.32 -12.12 -7.45
C VAL A 320 -14.27 -10.88 -6.53
N VAL A 321 -13.33 -9.97 -6.74
CA VAL A 321 -13.20 -8.70 -6.01
C VAL A 321 -13.43 -7.54 -6.95
N GLY A 322 -14.30 -6.61 -6.57
CA GLY A 322 -14.54 -5.37 -7.30
C GLY A 322 -13.58 -4.26 -6.90
N MET A 323 -13.17 -3.48 -7.90
CA MET A 323 -12.40 -2.24 -7.74
C MET A 323 -13.17 -1.09 -8.36
N SER A 324 -13.32 0.04 -7.66
CA SER A 324 -13.94 1.25 -8.20
C SER A 324 -12.92 2.34 -8.48
N PHE A 325 -13.17 3.09 -9.55
CA PHE A 325 -12.30 4.17 -10.02
C PHE A 325 -13.01 5.52 -9.97
N ALA A 326 -12.23 6.59 -10.08
CA ALA A 326 -12.69 7.96 -9.96
C ALA A 326 -13.75 8.37 -11.00
N ASP A 327 -13.76 7.75 -12.18
CA ASP A 327 -14.75 7.97 -13.24
C ASP A 327 -16.09 7.25 -12.99
N GLY A 328 -16.21 6.55 -11.86
CA GLY A 328 -17.38 5.75 -11.50
C GLY A 328 -17.41 4.35 -12.13
N SER A 329 -16.41 4.01 -12.92
CA SER A 329 -16.28 2.64 -13.47
C SER A 329 -15.93 1.63 -12.38
N THR A 330 -16.24 0.37 -12.62
CA THR A 330 -15.90 -0.75 -11.75
C THR A 330 -15.27 -1.87 -12.57
N LEU A 331 -14.16 -2.40 -12.08
CA LEU A 331 -13.53 -3.60 -12.59
C LEU A 331 -13.76 -4.74 -11.58
N GLY A 332 -14.21 -5.92 -12.05
CA GLY A 332 -14.61 -7.04 -11.21
C GLY A 332 -16.06 -6.94 -10.72
N ASP A 333 -16.38 -7.62 -9.61
CA ASP A 333 -17.77 -7.70 -9.11
C ASP A 333 -18.23 -6.37 -8.48
N ALA A 334 -19.11 -5.67 -9.16
CA ALA A 334 -19.69 -4.41 -8.68
C ALA A 334 -20.49 -4.55 -7.35
N ASN A 335 -20.92 -5.77 -6.99
CA ASN A 335 -21.59 -6.03 -5.72
C ASN A 335 -20.62 -6.35 -4.58
N ASN A 336 -19.33 -6.54 -4.90
CA ASN A 336 -18.27 -6.86 -3.94
C ASN A 336 -17.06 -5.93 -4.11
N VAL A 337 -17.30 -4.62 -4.20
CA VAL A 337 -16.22 -3.63 -4.30
C VAL A 337 -15.48 -3.55 -2.96
N LYS A 338 -14.16 -3.85 -2.98
CA LYS A 338 -13.29 -3.87 -1.80
C LYS A 338 -12.03 -3.04 -1.93
N LEU A 339 -11.72 -2.54 -3.13
CA LEU A 339 -10.65 -1.57 -3.35
C LEU A 339 -11.20 -0.37 -4.11
N ARG A 340 -10.93 0.84 -3.59
CA ARG A 340 -11.43 2.09 -4.14
C ARG A 340 -10.28 3.04 -4.40
N PHE A 341 -10.23 3.58 -5.61
CA PHE A 341 -9.30 4.65 -5.97
C PHE A 341 -10.07 5.98 -5.94
N ASP A 342 -9.93 6.71 -4.82
CA ASP A 342 -10.66 7.96 -4.59
C ASP A 342 -9.69 9.14 -4.49
N PRO A 343 -9.64 10.04 -5.50
CA PRO A 343 -8.75 11.19 -5.49
C PRO A 343 -9.29 12.40 -4.71
N ALA A 344 -10.47 12.32 -4.08
CA ALA A 344 -11.16 13.49 -3.54
C ALA A 344 -10.30 14.30 -2.55
N PHE A 345 -9.65 13.65 -1.60
CA PHE A 345 -8.78 14.33 -0.62
C PHE A 345 -7.51 14.91 -1.25
N MET A 346 -6.91 14.21 -2.22
CA MET A 346 -5.78 14.75 -2.99
C MET A 346 -6.20 15.96 -3.83
N ALA A 347 -7.41 15.93 -4.41
CA ALA A 347 -7.97 17.06 -5.17
C ALA A 347 -8.27 18.28 -4.29
N GLU A 348 -8.73 18.06 -3.05
CA GLU A 348 -8.86 19.15 -2.05
C GLU A 348 -7.49 19.76 -1.76
N ALA A 349 -6.45 18.96 -1.56
CA ALA A 349 -5.08 19.46 -1.34
C ALA A 349 -4.55 20.23 -2.55
N ALA A 350 -4.79 19.76 -3.77
CA ALA A 350 -4.36 20.41 -5.01
C ALA A 350 -5.01 21.82 -5.22
N THR A 351 -6.15 22.07 -4.58
CA THR A 351 -6.86 23.35 -4.66
C THR A 351 -6.64 24.25 -3.44
N ALA A 352 -6.08 23.71 -2.37
CA ALA A 352 -5.73 24.49 -1.19
C ALA A 352 -4.58 25.43 -1.53
N THR A 353 -4.81 26.73 -1.36
CA THR A 353 -3.72 27.72 -1.49
C THR A 353 -2.75 27.53 -0.32
N PRO A 354 -1.44 27.51 -0.56
CA PRO A 354 -0.43 27.37 0.50
C PRO A 354 -0.50 28.48 1.55
#